data_c08d273e0c0d088e804c670f6a9fae8d
#
_entry.id   c08d273e0c0d088e804c670f6a9fae8d
#
_cell.length_a   1.000
_cell.length_b   1.000
_cell.length_c   1.000
_cell.angle_alpha   90.00
_cell.angle_beta   90.00
_cell.angle_gamma   90.00
#
_symmetry.space_group_name_H-M   'P 1'
#
loop_
_entity.id
_entity.type
_entity.pdbx_description
1 polymer ?
#
loop_
_entity_poly.entity_id
_entity_poly.type
_entity_poly.pdbx_seq_one_letter_code
_entity_poly.pdbx_strand_id
1 'polypeptide(L)'
;MRKQFEPKAYIPTGVKMGGLEVGRGSAPFVIAEMSGNHNQSLERALEIVDAAAKAGAHALKIQTYTAETMTLDIREREFFISDPKSLWKGSSLYELYEKAYTPWEWHKPIFDRAQQHGMIAFSTPFDNTAVDFLEHLNVPCYKIASFENTDLPLIRRVAATHKPIIISTGMTTFAELDETVEAVRSAGCKELVLLKCTSTYPSTPDDSNILTIPEMRKRYGCEIGISDHTMGIGVSVAAVALGATVIEKHFTLDRADGGVDSTFSMEPAELAQLVTETQRAWQSLGVIQDGPTEKEKLSLVFRRSLYVVEDIKAGETLTSSNVRAIRPGNGLAPKFYDQVLGKKAKKDITRGTPLAHDLIN
;
A
#
# COMPACT_ATOMS: atom_id res chain seq x y z
N MET A 1 19.85 30.84 -8.33
CA MET A 1 18.37 30.95 -8.20
C MET A 1 17.82 29.54 -8.17
N ARG A 2 17.37 29.05 -7.02
CA ARG A 2 16.69 27.76 -6.91
C ARG A 2 15.31 27.93 -7.55
N LYS A 3 15.03 27.21 -8.66
CA LYS A 3 13.68 27.09 -9.17
C LYS A 3 12.82 26.44 -8.09
N GLN A 4 11.86 27.16 -7.53
CA GLN A 4 10.85 26.59 -6.67
C GLN A 4 10.04 25.60 -7.53
N PHE A 5 9.99 24.36 -7.07
CA PHE A 5 9.17 23.31 -7.68
C PHE A 5 7.70 23.71 -7.41
N GLU A 6 7.00 24.19 -8.41
CA GLU A 6 5.55 24.40 -8.30
C GLU A 6 4.86 23.04 -8.37
N PRO A 7 4.08 22.66 -7.34
CA PRO A 7 3.35 21.39 -7.35
C PRO A 7 2.31 21.42 -8.48
N LYS A 8 2.56 20.63 -9.53
CA LYS A 8 1.52 20.36 -10.53
C LYS A 8 0.36 19.62 -9.88
N ALA A 9 -0.87 20.03 -10.19
CA ALA A 9 -2.06 19.32 -9.78
C ALA A 9 -1.92 17.82 -10.13
N TYR A 10 -2.12 16.93 -9.14
CA TYR A 10 -2.09 15.49 -9.34
C TYR A 10 -3.18 15.10 -10.34
N ILE A 11 -2.78 14.70 -11.53
CA ILE A 11 -3.64 14.01 -12.48
C ILE A 11 -3.38 12.52 -12.23
N PRO A 12 -4.39 11.74 -11.81
CA PRO A 12 -4.21 10.29 -11.60
C PRO A 12 -3.97 9.63 -12.95
N THR A 13 -2.71 9.47 -13.32
CA THR A 13 -2.31 8.63 -14.44
C THR A 13 -1.79 7.35 -13.83
N GLY A 14 -2.61 6.29 -13.81
CA GLY A 14 -2.14 4.96 -13.42
C GLY A 14 -0.90 4.57 -14.21
N VAL A 15 0.03 3.88 -13.56
CA VAL A 15 1.23 3.30 -14.17
C VAL A 15 0.88 1.91 -14.67
N LYS A 16 1.24 1.57 -15.92
CA LYS A 16 1.01 0.23 -16.46
C LYS A 16 2.23 -0.66 -16.26
N MET A 17 2.10 -1.67 -15.42
CA MET A 17 3.13 -2.67 -15.16
C MET A 17 2.68 -4.02 -15.71
N GLY A 18 3.37 -4.55 -16.72
CA GLY A 18 3.07 -5.87 -17.28
C GLY A 18 1.60 -6.08 -17.69
N GLY A 19 0.92 -4.99 -18.10
CA GLY A 19 -0.51 -5.00 -18.47
C GLY A 19 -1.48 -4.69 -17.32
N LEU A 20 -1.05 -4.68 -16.07
CA LEU A 20 -1.84 -4.27 -14.91
C LEU A 20 -1.77 -2.76 -14.70
N GLU A 21 -2.92 -2.14 -14.40
CA GLU A 21 -2.99 -0.73 -14.03
C GLU A 21 -2.76 -0.57 -12.52
N VAL A 22 -1.73 0.20 -12.17
CA VAL A 22 -1.33 0.48 -10.79
C VAL A 22 -1.59 1.94 -10.49
N GLY A 23 -2.45 2.22 -9.52
CA GLY A 23 -2.82 3.58 -9.16
C GLY A 23 -3.98 3.61 -8.16
N ARG A 24 -4.39 4.82 -7.75
CA ARG A 24 -5.44 4.99 -6.72
C ARG A 24 -6.80 4.42 -7.09
N GLY A 25 -7.09 4.27 -8.39
CA GLY A 25 -8.33 3.69 -8.90
C GLY A 25 -8.37 2.16 -8.82
N SER A 26 -7.25 1.52 -8.52
CA SER A 26 -7.09 0.07 -8.48
C SER A 26 -6.74 -0.40 -7.07
N ALA A 27 -6.97 -1.69 -6.78
CA ALA A 27 -6.49 -2.31 -5.54
C ALA A 27 -4.96 -2.17 -5.43
N PRO A 28 -4.38 -2.13 -4.21
CA PRO A 28 -2.95 -2.01 -4.03
C PRO A 28 -2.18 -3.12 -4.72
N PHE A 29 -1.10 -2.75 -5.43
CA PHE A 29 -0.24 -3.68 -6.12
C PHE A 29 0.81 -4.24 -5.16
N VAL A 30 0.75 -5.53 -4.84
CA VAL A 30 1.64 -6.18 -3.86
C VAL A 30 2.77 -6.91 -4.57
N ILE A 31 4.00 -6.58 -4.19
CA ILE A 31 5.26 -7.14 -4.69
C ILE A 31 5.88 -8.01 -3.61
N ALA A 32 6.08 -9.29 -3.90
CA ALA A 32 6.90 -10.19 -3.09
C ALA A 32 8.37 -10.06 -3.52
N GLU A 33 9.23 -9.60 -2.62
CA GLU A 33 10.68 -9.52 -2.83
C GLU A 33 11.35 -10.80 -2.36
N MET A 34 11.88 -11.58 -3.30
CA MET A 34 12.62 -12.81 -2.99
C MET A 34 13.98 -12.52 -2.38
N SER A 35 14.70 -11.51 -2.91
CA SER A 35 16.08 -11.22 -2.49
C SER A 35 16.97 -12.48 -2.47
N GLY A 36 17.84 -12.65 -1.50
CA GLY A 36 18.70 -13.82 -1.32
C GLY A 36 18.04 -15.02 -0.60
N ASN A 37 16.72 -15.02 -0.38
CA ASN A 37 16.01 -16.08 0.36
C ASN A 37 15.91 -17.41 -0.38
N HIS A 38 16.36 -17.47 -1.62
CA HIS A 38 16.52 -18.70 -2.40
C HIS A 38 17.66 -19.60 -1.88
N ASN A 39 18.52 -19.11 -0.99
CA ASN A 39 19.61 -19.86 -0.34
C ASN A 39 20.49 -20.64 -1.35
N GLN A 40 20.80 -20.01 -2.51
CA GLN A 40 21.58 -20.59 -3.60
C GLN A 40 20.98 -21.91 -4.15
N SER A 41 19.65 -22.04 -4.16
CA SER A 41 18.89 -23.14 -4.77
C SER A 41 17.85 -22.62 -5.75
N LEU A 42 17.95 -23.02 -7.03
CA LEU A 42 16.93 -22.70 -8.04
C LEU A 42 15.58 -23.35 -7.72
N GLU A 43 15.60 -24.58 -7.18
CA GLU A 43 14.36 -25.28 -6.75
C GLU A 43 13.62 -24.46 -5.70
N ARG A 44 14.35 -24.00 -4.66
CA ARG A 44 13.78 -23.14 -3.62
C ARG A 44 13.30 -21.80 -4.20
N ALA A 45 14.01 -21.21 -5.15
CA ALA A 45 13.55 -19.99 -5.81
C ALA A 45 12.21 -20.21 -6.51
N LEU A 46 12.03 -21.33 -7.22
CA LEU A 46 10.77 -21.68 -7.87
C LEU A 46 9.64 -21.97 -6.86
N GLU A 47 9.94 -22.62 -5.73
CA GLU A 47 8.96 -22.80 -4.63
C GLU A 47 8.53 -21.46 -4.03
N ILE A 48 9.44 -20.49 -3.89
CA ILE A 48 9.13 -19.11 -3.45
C ILE A 48 8.18 -18.45 -4.44
N VAL A 49 8.39 -18.60 -5.77
CA VAL A 49 7.46 -18.11 -6.80
C VAL A 49 6.07 -18.69 -6.61
N ASP A 50 5.97 -20.01 -6.47
CA ASP A 50 4.70 -20.73 -6.29
C ASP A 50 3.96 -20.26 -5.04
N ALA A 51 4.69 -20.11 -3.93
CA ALA A 51 4.14 -19.66 -2.66
C ALA A 51 3.65 -18.20 -2.73
N ALA A 52 4.41 -17.30 -3.37
CA ALA A 52 4.01 -15.91 -3.58
C ALA A 52 2.73 -15.81 -4.43
N ALA A 53 2.65 -16.59 -5.51
CA ALA A 53 1.46 -16.66 -6.36
C ALA A 53 0.24 -17.18 -5.57
N LYS A 54 0.41 -18.25 -4.81
CA LYS A 54 -0.65 -18.82 -3.97
C LYS A 54 -1.13 -17.85 -2.89
N ALA A 55 -0.23 -17.02 -2.37
CA ALA A 55 -0.56 -15.97 -1.40
C ALA A 55 -1.29 -14.78 -2.06
N GLY A 56 -1.35 -14.71 -3.39
CA GLY A 56 -2.05 -13.66 -4.13
C GLY A 56 -1.19 -12.43 -4.44
N ALA A 57 0.14 -12.53 -4.38
CA ALA A 57 1.01 -11.45 -4.83
C ALA A 57 0.76 -11.13 -6.31
N HIS A 58 0.85 -9.84 -6.67
CA HIS A 58 0.69 -9.39 -8.05
C HIS A 58 2.00 -9.50 -8.84
N ALA A 59 3.11 -9.40 -8.14
CA ALA A 59 4.43 -9.49 -8.73
C ALA A 59 5.45 -10.18 -7.81
N LEU A 60 6.44 -10.79 -8.45
CA LEU A 60 7.67 -11.24 -7.82
C LEU A 60 8.81 -10.33 -8.26
N LYS A 61 9.65 -9.90 -7.31
CA LYS A 61 10.89 -9.16 -7.60
C LYS A 61 12.10 -9.97 -7.16
N ILE A 62 13.15 -9.91 -7.95
CA ILE A 62 14.49 -10.45 -7.65
C ILE A 62 15.53 -9.35 -7.80
N GLN A 63 16.80 -9.70 -7.62
CA GLN A 63 17.93 -8.77 -7.71
C GLN A 63 18.92 -9.27 -8.74
N THR A 64 19.46 -8.35 -9.56
CA THR A 64 20.39 -8.67 -10.64
C THR A 64 21.71 -7.95 -10.42
N TYR A 65 22.69 -8.67 -9.90
CA TYR A 65 24.06 -8.23 -9.66
C TYR A 65 24.99 -9.45 -9.61
N THR A 66 26.29 -9.20 -9.58
CA THR A 66 27.30 -10.14 -9.11
C THR A 66 28.09 -9.50 -7.98
N ALA A 67 28.82 -10.27 -7.17
CA ALA A 67 29.62 -9.69 -6.09
C ALA A 67 30.62 -8.64 -6.64
N GLU A 68 31.19 -8.89 -7.82
CA GLU A 68 32.13 -7.98 -8.50
C GLU A 68 31.50 -6.65 -8.92
N THR A 69 30.21 -6.64 -9.28
CA THR A 69 29.53 -5.39 -9.68
C THR A 69 29.07 -4.57 -8.48
N MET A 70 29.03 -5.20 -7.29
CA MET A 70 28.61 -4.56 -6.04
C MET A 70 29.77 -3.99 -5.22
N THR A 71 30.92 -4.70 -5.20
CA THR A 71 32.02 -4.37 -4.29
C THR A 71 33.32 -5.01 -4.72
N LEU A 72 34.38 -4.82 -3.93
CA LEU A 72 35.68 -5.43 -4.13
C LEU A 72 35.90 -6.62 -3.17
N ASP A 73 36.62 -7.67 -3.60
CA ASP A 73 37.03 -8.77 -2.72
C ASP A 73 38.15 -8.32 -1.76
N ILE A 74 37.73 -7.55 -0.74
CA ILE A 74 38.57 -7.02 0.32
C ILE A 74 37.93 -7.41 1.66
N ARG A 75 38.75 -7.98 2.58
CA ARG A 75 38.25 -8.49 3.86
C ARG A 75 38.66 -7.60 5.04
N GLU A 76 38.85 -6.32 4.82
CA GLU A 76 39.28 -5.35 5.82
C GLU A 76 38.62 -3.98 5.61
N ARG A 77 38.76 -3.09 6.60
CA ARG A 77 38.25 -1.73 6.59
C ARG A 77 36.72 -1.68 6.34
N GLU A 78 36.27 -0.74 5.50
CA GLU A 78 34.86 -0.51 5.13
C GLU A 78 34.21 -1.68 4.34
N PHE A 79 35.03 -2.61 3.83
CA PHE A 79 34.56 -3.80 3.11
C PHE A 79 34.25 -4.99 4.05
N PHE A 80 34.52 -4.87 5.34
CA PHE A 80 34.26 -5.90 6.34
C PHE A 80 33.18 -5.45 7.32
N ILE A 81 32.14 -6.27 7.51
CA ILE A 81 30.98 -5.96 8.37
C ILE A 81 31.34 -6.26 9.82
N SER A 82 31.76 -5.24 10.55
CA SER A 82 32.17 -5.33 11.96
C SER A 82 31.11 -4.91 12.96
N ASP A 83 30.02 -4.24 12.52
CA ASP A 83 28.95 -3.78 13.41
C ASP A 83 28.33 -4.96 14.16
N PRO A 84 28.37 -4.98 15.51
CA PRO A 84 27.82 -6.06 16.31
C PRO A 84 26.31 -6.21 16.19
N LYS A 85 25.60 -5.19 15.71
CA LYS A 85 24.14 -5.21 15.51
C LYS A 85 23.73 -5.66 14.10
N SER A 86 24.68 -5.78 13.17
CA SER A 86 24.39 -6.24 11.81
C SER A 86 24.06 -7.74 11.80
N LEU A 87 23.02 -8.10 11.03
CA LEU A 87 22.65 -9.50 10.77
C LEU A 87 23.79 -10.26 10.03
N TRP A 88 24.63 -9.53 9.31
CA TRP A 88 25.70 -10.07 8.45
C TRP A 88 27.10 -9.88 9.04
N LYS A 89 27.20 -9.58 10.35
CA LYS A 89 28.46 -9.40 11.05
C LYS A 89 29.43 -10.58 10.85
N GLY A 90 30.68 -10.25 10.58
CA GLY A 90 31.76 -11.22 10.47
C GLY A 90 32.02 -11.72 9.03
N SER A 91 31.29 -11.20 8.03
CA SER A 91 31.52 -11.44 6.62
C SER A 91 32.11 -10.18 5.95
N SER A 92 32.84 -10.34 4.85
CA SER A 92 33.08 -9.22 3.94
C SER A 92 31.81 -8.92 3.13
N LEU A 93 31.70 -7.71 2.58
CA LEU A 93 30.63 -7.37 1.66
C LEU A 93 30.61 -8.29 0.45
N TYR A 94 31.79 -8.65 -0.09
CA TYR A 94 31.91 -9.56 -1.22
C TYR A 94 31.34 -10.96 -0.90
N GLU A 95 31.75 -11.55 0.23
CA GLU A 95 31.23 -12.85 0.68
C GLU A 95 29.70 -12.83 0.92
N LEU A 96 29.18 -11.70 1.40
CA LEU A 96 27.74 -11.53 1.57
C LEU A 96 27.03 -11.54 0.22
N TYR A 97 27.52 -10.77 -0.75
CA TYR A 97 26.93 -10.69 -2.08
C TYR A 97 27.08 -12.00 -2.86
N GLU A 98 28.18 -12.75 -2.71
CA GLU A 98 28.29 -14.09 -3.28
C GLU A 98 27.23 -15.08 -2.77
N LYS A 99 26.80 -14.93 -1.52
CA LYS A 99 25.73 -15.76 -0.93
C LYS A 99 24.34 -15.29 -1.30
N ALA A 100 24.18 -14.01 -1.56
CA ALA A 100 22.86 -13.37 -1.72
C ALA A 100 22.45 -13.21 -3.19
N TYR A 101 23.39 -13.15 -4.15
CA TYR A 101 23.08 -12.89 -5.55
C TYR A 101 22.21 -14.00 -6.15
N THR A 102 21.35 -13.62 -7.10
CA THR A 102 20.60 -14.56 -7.93
C THR A 102 21.43 -14.87 -9.18
N PRO A 103 21.89 -16.11 -9.42
CA PRO A 103 22.57 -16.48 -10.64
C PRO A 103 21.78 -16.03 -11.88
N TRP A 104 22.45 -15.42 -12.84
CA TRP A 104 21.78 -14.78 -13.97
C TRP A 104 21.00 -15.77 -14.83
N GLU A 105 21.47 -17.00 -14.95
CA GLU A 105 20.79 -18.10 -15.64
C GLU A 105 19.47 -18.53 -14.97
N TRP A 106 19.22 -18.13 -13.70
CA TRP A 106 17.98 -18.44 -13.00
C TRP A 106 16.86 -17.45 -13.31
N HIS A 107 17.18 -16.25 -13.80
CA HIS A 107 16.18 -15.20 -14.05
C HIS A 107 15.08 -15.69 -15.00
N LYS A 108 15.46 -16.28 -16.13
CA LYS A 108 14.47 -16.78 -17.10
C LYS A 108 13.57 -17.86 -16.51
N PRO A 109 14.05 -18.95 -15.89
CA PRO A 109 13.22 -19.94 -15.19
C PRO A 109 12.27 -19.32 -14.15
N ILE A 110 12.77 -18.37 -13.34
CA ILE A 110 11.97 -17.67 -12.31
C ILE A 110 10.87 -16.83 -12.97
N PHE A 111 11.18 -16.06 -14.00
CA PHE A 111 10.22 -15.22 -14.71
C PHE A 111 9.17 -16.04 -15.46
N ASP A 112 9.60 -17.12 -16.12
CA ASP A 112 8.69 -18.04 -16.80
C ASP A 112 7.70 -18.68 -15.79
N ARG A 113 8.20 -19.08 -14.59
CA ARG A 113 7.35 -19.65 -13.53
C ARG A 113 6.35 -18.63 -12.97
N ALA A 114 6.77 -17.40 -12.74
CA ALA A 114 5.88 -16.33 -12.32
C ALA A 114 4.78 -16.06 -13.37
N GLN A 115 5.17 -16.02 -14.66
CA GLN A 115 4.24 -15.83 -15.76
C GLN A 115 3.22 -16.97 -15.88
N GLN A 116 3.61 -18.23 -15.63
CA GLN A 116 2.70 -19.39 -15.60
C GLN A 116 1.60 -19.22 -14.54
N HIS A 117 1.91 -18.53 -13.44
CA HIS A 117 0.95 -18.17 -12.39
C HIS A 117 0.20 -16.85 -12.65
N GLY A 118 0.45 -16.18 -13.77
CA GLY A 118 -0.15 -14.88 -14.06
C GLY A 118 0.44 -13.72 -13.26
N MET A 119 1.56 -13.93 -12.55
CA MET A 119 2.29 -12.86 -11.85
C MET A 119 3.24 -12.12 -12.81
N ILE A 120 3.43 -10.85 -12.54
CA ILE A 120 4.50 -10.05 -13.13
C ILE A 120 5.82 -10.42 -12.44
N ALA A 121 6.89 -10.57 -13.22
CA ALA A 121 8.24 -10.74 -12.67
C ALA A 121 9.17 -9.68 -13.23
N PHE A 122 10.00 -9.09 -12.37
CA PHE A 122 10.98 -8.07 -12.71
C PHE A 122 12.13 -8.07 -11.70
N SER A 123 13.11 -7.20 -11.93
CA SER A 123 14.31 -7.19 -11.09
C SER A 123 14.80 -5.78 -10.77
N THR A 124 15.67 -5.70 -9.76
CA THR A 124 16.49 -4.55 -9.43
C THR A 124 17.87 -4.73 -10.09
N PRO A 125 18.25 -3.95 -11.11
CA PRO A 125 19.63 -3.88 -11.59
C PRO A 125 20.45 -3.01 -10.64
N PHE A 126 21.72 -3.39 -10.44
CA PHE A 126 22.66 -2.62 -9.64
C PHE A 126 23.79 -1.99 -10.46
N ASP A 127 23.86 -2.31 -11.76
CA ASP A 127 24.80 -1.72 -12.70
C ASP A 127 24.27 -1.77 -14.14
N ASN A 128 25.04 -1.20 -15.08
CA ASN A 128 24.63 -1.14 -16.48
C ASN A 128 24.56 -2.51 -17.16
N THR A 129 25.42 -3.48 -16.77
CA THR A 129 25.41 -4.83 -17.36
C THR A 129 24.15 -5.58 -16.95
N ALA A 130 23.66 -5.38 -15.73
CA ALA A 130 22.39 -5.90 -15.25
C ALA A 130 21.21 -5.30 -16.04
N VAL A 131 21.24 -4.00 -16.38
CA VAL A 131 20.20 -3.38 -17.22
C VAL A 131 20.21 -4.01 -18.60
N ASP A 132 21.38 -4.19 -19.23
CA ASP A 132 21.50 -4.81 -20.55
C ASP A 132 20.97 -6.25 -20.57
N PHE A 133 21.29 -7.02 -19.54
CA PHE A 133 20.79 -8.38 -19.36
C PHE A 133 19.26 -8.42 -19.21
N LEU A 134 18.69 -7.54 -18.38
CA LEU A 134 17.25 -7.48 -18.15
C LEU A 134 16.48 -6.98 -19.40
N GLU A 135 17.09 -6.14 -20.24
CA GLU A 135 16.51 -5.77 -21.53
C GLU A 135 16.42 -6.98 -22.47
N HIS A 136 17.44 -7.85 -22.49
CA HIS A 136 17.37 -9.11 -23.26
C HIS A 136 16.25 -10.04 -22.77
N LEU A 137 15.93 -10.02 -21.47
CA LEU A 137 14.81 -10.77 -20.89
C LEU A 137 13.46 -10.07 -21.06
N ASN A 138 13.46 -8.84 -21.62
CA ASN A 138 12.28 -8.03 -21.84
C ASN A 138 11.40 -7.84 -20.58
N VAL A 139 12.03 -7.49 -19.46
CA VAL A 139 11.30 -7.20 -18.21
C VAL A 139 10.26 -6.10 -18.41
N PRO A 140 9.09 -6.17 -17.74
CA PRO A 140 7.99 -5.20 -17.92
C PRO A 140 8.24 -3.87 -17.20
N CYS A 141 9.09 -3.84 -16.20
CA CYS A 141 9.43 -2.64 -15.41
C CYS A 141 10.75 -2.84 -14.67
N TYR A 142 11.27 -1.77 -14.08
CA TYR A 142 12.52 -1.78 -13.32
C TYR A 142 12.32 -1.33 -11.89
N LYS A 143 13.14 -1.84 -10.97
CA LYS A 143 13.28 -1.34 -9.62
C LYS A 143 14.65 -0.69 -9.42
N ILE A 144 14.69 0.42 -8.72
CA ILE A 144 15.92 0.99 -8.14
C ILE A 144 15.80 0.88 -6.62
N ALA A 145 16.76 0.23 -5.98
CA ALA A 145 16.76 0.06 -4.54
C ALA A 145 17.18 1.35 -3.83
N SER A 146 16.99 1.39 -2.50
CA SER A 146 17.24 2.61 -1.71
C SER A 146 18.71 3.04 -1.73
N PHE A 147 19.63 2.09 -1.79
CA PHE A 147 21.07 2.38 -1.80
C PHE A 147 21.54 2.97 -3.13
N GLU A 148 20.82 2.74 -4.22
CA GLU A 148 21.10 3.22 -5.58
C GLU A 148 20.26 4.44 -5.97
N ASN A 149 19.41 4.96 -5.08
CA ASN A 149 18.47 6.04 -5.44
C ASN A 149 19.16 7.41 -5.72
N THR A 150 20.45 7.52 -5.46
CA THR A 150 21.29 8.67 -5.80
C THR A 150 22.31 8.35 -6.91
N ASP A 151 22.33 7.12 -7.43
CA ASP A 151 23.14 6.75 -8.60
C ASP A 151 22.47 7.27 -9.87
N LEU A 152 22.62 8.57 -10.12
CA LEU A 152 22.00 9.22 -11.27
C LEU A 152 22.43 8.65 -12.62
N PRO A 153 23.67 8.18 -12.84
CA PRO A 153 24.07 7.45 -14.05
C PRO A 153 23.23 6.19 -14.28
N LEU A 154 23.10 5.32 -13.29
CA LEU A 154 22.28 4.10 -13.38
C LEU A 154 20.81 4.43 -13.62
N ILE A 155 20.28 5.42 -12.88
CA ILE A 155 18.89 5.87 -13.01
C ILE A 155 18.60 6.36 -14.43
N ARG A 156 19.48 7.17 -15.02
CA ARG A 156 19.34 7.63 -16.41
C ARG A 156 19.39 6.47 -17.41
N ARG A 157 20.27 5.49 -17.18
CA ARG A 157 20.37 4.29 -18.02
C ARG A 157 19.08 3.48 -18.00
N VAL A 158 18.49 3.27 -16.81
CA VAL A 158 17.21 2.59 -16.64
C VAL A 158 16.09 3.42 -17.27
N ALA A 159 16.04 4.72 -17.03
CA ALA A 159 15.00 5.61 -17.56
C ALA A 159 15.00 5.70 -19.10
N ALA A 160 16.16 5.56 -19.73
CA ALA A 160 16.30 5.52 -21.18
C ALA A 160 15.68 4.26 -21.84
N THR A 161 15.29 3.25 -21.06
CA THR A 161 14.51 2.10 -21.57
C THR A 161 13.06 2.45 -21.83
N HIS A 162 12.58 3.58 -21.30
CA HIS A 162 11.19 4.05 -21.34
C HIS A 162 10.16 3.10 -20.71
N LYS A 163 10.62 2.09 -19.97
CA LYS A 163 9.76 1.21 -19.17
C LYS A 163 9.42 1.84 -17.82
N PRO A 164 8.34 1.45 -17.15
CA PRO A 164 8.00 1.91 -15.82
C PRO A 164 9.13 1.67 -14.82
N ILE A 165 9.34 2.64 -13.92
CA ILE A 165 10.38 2.57 -12.89
C ILE A 165 9.75 2.71 -11.51
N ILE A 166 10.15 1.82 -10.60
CA ILE A 166 9.84 1.87 -9.18
C ILE A 166 11.12 2.24 -8.43
N ILE A 167 11.12 3.29 -7.61
CA ILE A 167 12.31 3.72 -6.84
C ILE A 167 11.99 3.74 -5.36
N SER A 168 12.77 3.01 -4.55
CA SER A 168 12.72 3.13 -3.09
C SER A 168 13.50 4.34 -2.59
N THR A 169 12.94 5.05 -1.60
CA THR A 169 13.44 6.36 -1.15
C THR A 169 14.05 6.33 0.25
N GLY A 170 14.57 5.19 0.69
CA GLY A 170 15.27 5.08 1.96
C GLY A 170 16.54 5.93 1.99
N MET A 171 16.83 6.53 3.16
CA MET A 171 18.01 7.36 3.43
C MET A 171 18.11 8.66 2.60
N THR A 172 17.17 8.94 1.72
CA THR A 172 17.21 10.06 0.78
C THR A 172 16.55 11.29 1.37
N THR A 173 17.18 12.44 1.20
CA THR A 173 16.56 13.74 1.44
C THR A 173 15.64 14.13 0.30
N PHE A 174 14.71 15.06 0.52
CA PHE A 174 13.89 15.59 -0.58
C PHE A 174 14.72 16.28 -1.67
N ALA A 175 15.87 16.86 -1.33
CA ALA A 175 16.73 17.48 -2.32
C ALA A 175 17.37 16.45 -3.28
N GLU A 176 17.88 15.35 -2.75
CA GLU A 176 18.41 14.24 -3.55
C GLU A 176 17.30 13.57 -4.36
N LEU A 177 16.12 13.41 -3.77
CA LEU A 177 14.97 12.83 -4.49
C LEU A 177 14.45 13.75 -5.62
N ASP A 178 14.57 15.08 -5.47
CA ASP A 178 14.30 16.02 -6.57
C ASP A 178 15.26 15.78 -7.76
N GLU A 179 16.56 15.56 -7.49
CA GLU A 179 17.55 15.26 -8.52
C GLU A 179 17.26 13.91 -9.20
N THR A 180 16.88 12.90 -8.41
CA THR A 180 16.50 11.57 -8.91
C THR A 180 15.28 11.64 -9.82
N VAL A 181 14.22 12.31 -9.40
CA VAL A 181 12.98 12.45 -10.20
C VAL A 181 13.24 13.27 -11.46
N GLU A 182 14.08 14.30 -11.39
CA GLU A 182 14.47 15.07 -12.56
C GLU A 182 15.29 14.22 -13.54
N ALA A 183 16.22 13.37 -13.07
CA ALA A 183 16.99 12.47 -13.91
C ALA A 183 16.09 11.47 -14.66
N VAL A 184 15.08 10.89 -13.98
CA VAL A 184 14.10 9.99 -14.59
C VAL A 184 13.30 10.70 -15.68
N ARG A 185 12.77 11.90 -15.38
CA ARG A 185 11.91 12.65 -16.30
C ARG A 185 12.66 13.19 -17.51
N SER A 186 13.86 13.73 -17.28
CA SER A 186 14.71 14.24 -18.34
C SER A 186 15.19 13.15 -19.32
N ALA A 187 15.29 11.90 -18.85
CA ALA A 187 15.56 10.74 -19.72
C ALA A 187 14.31 10.22 -20.47
N GLY A 188 13.14 10.86 -20.28
CA GLY A 188 11.91 10.58 -21.03
C GLY A 188 11.00 9.51 -20.41
N CYS A 189 11.32 8.95 -19.23
CA CYS A 189 10.44 8.03 -18.53
C CYS A 189 9.26 8.78 -17.91
N LYS A 190 8.03 8.34 -18.22
CA LYS A 190 6.79 8.97 -17.75
C LYS A 190 6.13 8.19 -16.61
N GLU A 191 6.41 6.91 -16.52
CA GLU A 191 5.78 5.97 -15.59
C GLU A 191 6.70 5.73 -14.39
N LEU A 192 6.50 6.52 -13.35
CA LEU A 192 7.31 6.51 -12.13
C LEU A 192 6.45 6.19 -10.91
N VAL A 193 6.94 5.26 -10.09
CA VAL A 193 6.43 4.99 -8.73
C VAL A 193 7.54 5.23 -7.73
N LEU A 194 7.28 5.98 -6.69
CA LEU A 194 8.20 6.15 -5.57
C LEU A 194 7.70 5.36 -4.35
N LEU A 195 8.57 4.57 -3.74
CA LEU A 195 8.22 3.83 -2.53
C LEU A 195 8.84 4.53 -1.32
N LYS A 196 8.00 5.03 -0.40
CA LYS A 196 8.50 5.40 0.92
C LYS A 196 9.17 4.18 1.54
N CYS A 197 10.38 4.33 1.99
CA CYS A 197 11.16 3.23 2.54
C CYS A 197 11.91 3.67 3.79
N THR A 198 12.12 2.74 4.72
CA THR A 198 13.06 2.85 5.84
C THR A 198 14.06 1.71 5.70
N SER A 199 15.31 2.04 5.38
CA SER A 199 16.36 1.06 5.07
C SER A 199 17.11 0.60 6.32
N THR A 200 16.35 0.05 7.28
CA THR A 200 16.85 -0.73 8.42
C THR A 200 16.20 -2.11 8.39
N TYR A 201 16.91 -3.16 8.78
CA TYR A 201 16.53 -4.55 8.57
C TYR A 201 16.63 -5.37 9.87
N PRO A 202 15.50 -5.63 10.60
CA PRO A 202 14.16 -5.08 10.36
C PRO A 202 14.07 -3.59 10.70
N SER A 203 13.03 -2.92 10.17
CA SER A 203 12.64 -1.59 10.64
C SER A 203 11.58 -1.68 11.74
N THR A 204 11.44 -0.61 12.52
CA THR A 204 10.36 -0.50 13.50
C THR A 204 9.20 0.33 12.95
N PRO A 205 7.95 0.12 13.41
CA PRO A 205 6.83 0.95 13.00
C PRO A 205 7.06 2.46 13.24
N ASP A 206 7.73 2.84 14.32
CA ASP A 206 8.01 4.23 14.68
C ASP A 206 8.91 4.93 13.66
N ASP A 207 9.79 4.18 12.99
CA ASP A 207 10.70 4.70 11.97
C ASP A 207 10.05 4.80 10.58
N SER A 208 8.85 4.25 10.40
CA SER A 208 8.21 4.15 9.08
C SER A 208 7.77 5.50 8.50
N ASN A 209 7.41 6.48 9.36
CA ASN A 209 7.08 7.85 8.96
C ASN A 209 6.16 7.93 7.75
N ILE A 210 5.08 7.13 7.72
CA ILE A 210 4.20 6.96 6.55
C ILE A 210 3.42 8.23 6.17
N LEU A 211 3.35 9.24 7.03
CA LEU A 211 2.83 10.58 6.68
C LEU A 211 3.63 11.24 5.55
N THR A 212 4.83 10.74 5.24
CA THR A 212 5.62 11.16 4.08
C THR A 212 4.95 10.78 2.74
N ILE A 213 4.12 9.74 2.70
CA ILE A 213 3.45 9.25 1.48
C ILE A 213 2.60 10.33 0.79
N PRO A 214 1.62 10.97 1.46
CA PRO A 214 0.83 12.03 0.83
C PRO A 214 1.68 13.26 0.45
N GLU A 215 2.73 13.60 1.21
CA GLU A 215 3.61 14.70 0.86
C GLU A 215 4.44 14.40 -0.40
N MET A 216 5.00 13.20 -0.53
CA MET A 216 5.69 12.78 -1.75
C MET A 216 4.76 12.85 -2.97
N ARG A 217 3.50 12.38 -2.83
CA ARG A 217 2.51 12.45 -3.90
C ARG A 217 2.26 13.89 -4.35
N LYS A 218 2.05 14.79 -3.40
CA LYS A 218 1.85 16.22 -3.66
C LYS A 218 3.06 16.84 -4.36
N ARG A 219 4.28 16.50 -3.90
CA ARG A 219 5.52 17.07 -4.41
C ARG A 219 5.88 16.57 -5.81
N TYR A 220 5.73 15.25 -6.05
CA TYR A 220 6.24 14.64 -7.28
C TYR A 220 5.16 14.38 -8.33
N GLY A 221 3.88 14.36 -7.97
CA GLY A 221 2.79 14.10 -8.91
C GLY A 221 2.93 12.76 -9.63
N CYS A 222 3.38 11.72 -8.90
CA CYS A 222 3.49 10.34 -9.40
C CYS A 222 2.82 9.38 -8.42
N GLU A 223 2.75 8.09 -8.77
CA GLU A 223 2.24 7.09 -7.84
C GLU A 223 3.22 6.84 -6.69
N ILE A 224 2.67 6.68 -5.49
CA ILE A 224 3.47 6.46 -4.28
C ILE A 224 3.03 5.16 -3.62
N GLY A 225 4.01 4.37 -3.22
CA GLY A 225 3.84 3.15 -2.45
C GLY A 225 4.73 3.12 -1.21
N ILE A 226 4.92 1.94 -0.68
CA ILE A 226 5.81 1.66 0.45
C ILE A 226 6.65 0.41 0.18
N SER A 227 7.96 0.47 0.48
CA SER A 227 8.82 -0.69 0.68
C SER A 227 8.99 -0.85 2.19
N ASP A 228 8.34 -1.89 2.73
CA ASP A 228 8.11 -2.04 4.18
C ASP A 228 8.93 -3.20 4.75
N HIS A 229 9.88 -2.88 5.63
CA HIS A 229 10.74 -3.83 6.33
C HIS A 229 10.31 -4.07 7.79
N THR A 230 9.13 -3.60 8.18
CA THR A 230 8.58 -3.89 9.52
C THR A 230 8.01 -5.30 9.58
N MET A 231 7.95 -5.88 10.77
CA MET A 231 7.25 -7.14 10.98
C MET A 231 5.72 -6.94 10.91
N GLY A 232 5.03 -7.94 10.37
CA GLY A 232 3.57 -7.91 10.24
C GLY A 232 3.07 -7.00 9.11
N ILE A 233 1.77 -6.69 9.12
CA ILE A 233 1.06 -6.02 8.02
C ILE A 233 0.58 -4.60 8.36
N GLY A 234 0.67 -4.20 9.64
CA GLY A 234 0.01 -2.99 10.14
C GLY A 234 0.46 -1.71 9.45
N VAL A 235 1.78 -1.55 9.22
CA VAL A 235 2.34 -0.36 8.54
C VAL A 235 1.88 -0.30 7.08
N SER A 236 1.91 -1.42 6.37
CA SER A 236 1.45 -1.49 4.97
C SER A 236 -0.04 -1.16 4.84
N VAL A 237 -0.90 -1.69 5.74
CA VAL A 237 -2.35 -1.38 5.76
C VAL A 237 -2.58 0.11 6.03
N ALA A 238 -1.87 0.70 7.01
CA ALA A 238 -1.95 2.13 7.30
C ALA A 238 -1.43 2.98 6.12
N ALA A 239 -0.38 2.54 5.42
CA ALA A 239 0.13 3.22 4.24
C ALA A 239 -0.91 3.29 3.10
N VAL A 240 -1.70 2.23 2.91
CA VAL A 240 -2.82 2.23 1.94
C VAL A 240 -3.85 3.28 2.31
N ALA A 241 -4.20 3.44 3.59
CA ALA A 241 -5.11 4.48 4.06
C ALA A 241 -4.58 5.89 3.77
N LEU A 242 -3.26 6.07 3.72
CA LEU A 242 -2.59 7.32 3.33
C LEU A 242 -2.36 7.44 1.81
N GLY A 243 -2.86 6.50 1.04
CA GLY A 243 -2.84 6.53 -0.42
C GLY A 243 -1.69 5.75 -1.08
N ALA A 244 -0.99 4.86 -0.38
CA ALA A 244 -0.05 3.95 -1.02
C ALA A 244 -0.77 3.04 -2.02
N THR A 245 -0.23 2.95 -3.24
CA THR A 245 -0.77 2.15 -4.34
C THR A 245 0.08 0.92 -4.66
N VAL A 246 1.30 0.88 -4.16
CA VAL A 246 2.25 -0.23 -4.28
C VAL A 246 2.78 -0.60 -2.91
N ILE A 247 2.81 -1.88 -2.62
CA ILE A 247 3.38 -2.44 -1.38
C ILE A 247 4.47 -3.44 -1.77
N GLU A 248 5.68 -3.25 -1.29
CA GLU A 248 6.78 -4.19 -1.46
C GLU A 248 7.21 -4.73 -0.10
N LYS A 249 7.30 -6.06 0.03
CA LYS A 249 7.81 -6.73 1.23
C LYS A 249 8.68 -7.92 0.87
N HIS A 250 9.75 -8.13 1.65
CA HIS A 250 10.57 -9.34 1.55
C HIS A 250 9.74 -10.57 1.87
N PHE A 251 10.03 -11.65 1.17
CA PHE A 251 9.26 -12.89 1.24
C PHE A 251 10.17 -14.13 1.26
N THR A 252 9.82 -15.09 2.11
CA THR A 252 10.50 -16.40 2.23
C THR A 252 9.46 -17.50 2.44
N LEU A 253 9.86 -18.76 2.34
CA LEU A 253 8.99 -19.91 2.64
C LEU A 253 8.79 -20.08 4.13
N ASP A 254 9.90 -20.11 4.86
CA ASP A 254 9.95 -20.23 6.32
C ASP A 254 11.19 -19.46 6.81
N ARG A 255 11.02 -18.60 7.82
CA ARG A 255 12.13 -17.86 8.46
C ARG A 255 13.12 -18.80 9.16
N ALA A 256 12.65 -19.95 9.64
CA ALA A 256 13.49 -20.94 10.32
C ALA A 256 14.49 -21.64 9.39
N ASP A 257 14.23 -21.65 8.08
CA ASP A 257 15.17 -22.20 7.09
C ASP A 257 16.45 -21.35 6.95
N GLY A 258 16.46 -20.16 7.54
CA GLY A 258 17.55 -19.20 7.40
C GLY A 258 17.55 -18.54 6.01
N GLY A 259 18.59 -17.75 5.75
CA GLY A 259 18.75 -16.96 4.53
C GLY A 259 19.17 -15.54 4.86
N VAL A 260 19.68 -14.84 3.85
CA VAL A 260 20.32 -13.52 4.05
C VAL A 260 19.34 -12.50 4.61
N ASP A 261 18.06 -12.57 4.18
CA ASP A 261 17.01 -11.63 4.53
C ASP A 261 15.80 -12.32 5.21
N SER A 262 15.91 -13.60 5.57
CA SER A 262 14.78 -14.37 6.08
C SER A 262 14.18 -13.81 7.37
N THR A 263 14.99 -13.29 8.28
CA THR A 263 14.58 -12.81 9.59
C THR A 263 13.49 -11.76 9.58
N PHE A 264 13.49 -10.87 8.58
CA PHE A 264 12.50 -9.81 8.42
C PHE A 264 11.55 -10.03 7.24
N SER A 265 11.68 -11.17 6.53
CA SER A 265 10.81 -11.56 5.43
C SER A 265 9.47 -12.08 5.92
N MET A 266 8.43 -11.88 5.15
CA MET A 266 7.11 -12.47 5.38
C MET A 266 7.08 -13.94 4.96
N GLU A 267 6.30 -14.73 5.67
CA GLU A 267 5.95 -16.09 5.30
C GLU A 267 4.64 -16.13 4.49
N PRO A 268 4.31 -17.28 3.83
CA PRO A 268 3.16 -17.35 2.92
C PRO A 268 1.82 -16.93 3.52
N ALA A 269 1.54 -17.31 4.77
CA ALA A 269 0.30 -16.93 5.45
C ALA A 269 0.22 -15.43 5.74
N GLU A 270 1.35 -14.81 6.10
CA GLU A 270 1.44 -13.38 6.37
C GLU A 270 1.28 -12.56 5.06
N LEU A 271 1.88 -13.02 3.95
CA LEU A 271 1.71 -12.38 2.65
C LEU A 271 0.27 -12.47 2.16
N ALA A 272 -0.40 -13.61 2.31
CA ALA A 272 -1.82 -13.76 1.97
C ALA A 272 -2.71 -12.84 2.81
N GLN A 273 -2.40 -12.68 4.11
CA GLN A 273 -3.07 -11.72 4.97
C GLN A 273 -2.81 -10.27 4.51
N LEU A 274 -1.57 -9.94 4.16
CA LEU A 274 -1.22 -8.62 3.64
C LEU A 274 -2.04 -8.27 2.39
N VAL A 275 -2.08 -9.15 1.40
CA VAL A 275 -2.86 -8.96 0.16
C VAL A 275 -4.34 -8.70 0.48
N THR A 276 -4.91 -9.55 1.35
CA THR A 276 -6.32 -9.42 1.75
C THR A 276 -6.61 -8.12 2.48
N GLU A 277 -5.80 -7.76 3.48
CA GLU A 277 -6.10 -6.62 4.34
C GLU A 277 -5.76 -5.29 3.67
N THR A 278 -4.76 -5.23 2.79
CA THR A 278 -4.50 -4.02 1.99
C THR A 278 -5.62 -3.76 0.99
N GLN A 279 -6.18 -4.81 0.37
CA GLN A 279 -7.34 -4.67 -0.49
C GLN A 279 -8.58 -4.19 0.29
N ARG A 280 -8.84 -4.74 1.49
CA ARG A 280 -9.93 -4.30 2.38
C ARG A 280 -9.75 -2.85 2.81
N ALA A 281 -8.53 -2.46 3.18
CA ALA A 281 -8.21 -1.08 3.52
C ALA A 281 -8.53 -0.13 2.37
N TRP A 282 -8.10 -0.45 1.15
CA TRP A 282 -8.41 0.32 -0.05
C TRP A 282 -9.92 0.43 -0.32
N GLN A 283 -10.64 -0.68 -0.24
CA GLN A 283 -12.10 -0.70 -0.42
C GLN A 283 -12.83 0.17 0.63
N SER A 284 -12.28 0.24 1.85
CA SER A 284 -12.86 1.01 2.95
C SER A 284 -12.71 2.53 2.82
N LEU A 285 -11.81 3.00 1.95
CA LEU A 285 -11.61 4.45 1.75
C LEU A 285 -12.87 5.13 1.22
N GLY A 286 -13.57 4.50 0.30
CA GLY A 286 -14.84 4.99 -0.23
C GLY A 286 -14.75 6.43 -0.74
N VAL A 287 -15.83 7.17 -0.50
CA VAL A 287 -15.97 8.61 -0.78
C VAL A 287 -16.45 9.34 0.47
N ILE A 288 -16.30 10.66 0.52
CA ILE A 288 -16.92 11.48 1.57
C ILE A 288 -18.44 11.32 1.44
N GLN A 289 -19.05 10.69 2.43
CA GLN A 289 -20.47 10.34 2.44
C GLN A 289 -21.22 11.30 3.37
N ASP A 290 -22.18 12.07 2.82
CA ASP A 290 -23.15 12.85 3.58
C ASP A 290 -24.50 12.14 3.56
N GLY A 291 -24.95 11.74 4.74
CA GLY A 291 -26.21 11.00 4.92
C GLY A 291 -26.05 9.48 4.86
N PRO A 292 -27.17 8.73 4.91
CA PRO A 292 -27.15 7.27 4.90
C PRO A 292 -26.80 6.70 3.53
N THR A 293 -26.05 5.61 3.53
CA THR A 293 -25.83 4.80 2.34
C THR A 293 -27.17 4.21 1.83
N GLU A 294 -27.19 3.77 0.57
CA GLU A 294 -28.40 3.13 0.02
C GLU A 294 -28.87 1.93 0.86
N LYS A 295 -27.94 1.13 1.39
CA LYS A 295 -28.26 0.01 2.27
C LYS A 295 -28.82 0.46 3.62
N GLU A 296 -28.33 1.56 4.17
CA GLU A 296 -28.81 2.11 5.45
C GLU A 296 -30.18 2.78 5.35
N LYS A 297 -30.60 3.20 4.14
CA LYS A 297 -31.95 3.77 3.96
C LYS A 297 -33.03 2.82 4.43
N LEU A 298 -32.88 1.52 4.25
CA LEU A 298 -33.80 0.50 4.75
C LEU A 298 -33.85 0.47 6.29
N SER A 299 -32.80 0.89 6.97
CA SER A 299 -32.70 0.94 8.43
C SER A 299 -33.29 2.22 9.04
N LEU A 300 -33.65 3.22 8.22
CA LEU A 300 -34.23 4.46 8.72
C LEU A 300 -35.54 4.23 9.47
N VAL A 301 -36.31 3.19 9.12
CA VAL A 301 -37.52 2.79 9.83
C VAL A 301 -37.27 2.49 11.31
N PHE A 302 -36.04 2.08 11.68
CA PHE A 302 -35.70 1.80 13.08
C PHE A 302 -35.27 3.05 13.87
N ARG A 303 -35.27 4.23 13.28
CA ARG A 303 -35.09 5.48 14.02
C ARG A 303 -36.26 5.69 14.99
N ARG A 304 -36.03 6.45 16.03
CA ARG A 304 -37.12 6.89 16.91
C ARG A 304 -37.88 8.05 16.27
N SER A 305 -39.18 8.07 16.50
CA SER A 305 -40.05 9.20 16.18
C SER A 305 -41.12 9.34 17.24
N LEU A 306 -41.91 10.44 17.22
CA LEU A 306 -42.93 10.70 18.17
C LEU A 306 -44.18 9.88 17.84
N TYR A 307 -44.69 9.20 18.85
CA TYR A 307 -45.90 8.37 18.78
C TYR A 307 -46.85 8.71 19.91
N VAL A 308 -48.14 8.65 19.62
CA VAL A 308 -49.18 8.64 20.60
C VAL A 308 -49.21 7.28 21.29
N VAL A 309 -49.06 7.26 22.63
CA VAL A 309 -48.93 6.03 23.43
C VAL A 309 -50.14 5.76 24.31
N GLU A 310 -51.11 6.70 24.37
CA GLU A 310 -52.42 6.62 24.98
C GLU A 310 -53.42 7.34 24.08
N ASP A 311 -54.68 6.89 24.00
CA ASP A 311 -55.70 7.57 23.20
C ASP A 311 -55.85 9.03 23.63
N ILE A 312 -55.94 9.95 22.66
CA ILE A 312 -56.10 11.39 22.87
C ILE A 312 -57.37 11.87 22.19
N LYS A 313 -58.26 12.56 22.92
CA LYS A 313 -59.48 13.14 22.34
C LYS A 313 -59.25 14.49 21.67
N ALA A 314 -60.09 14.86 20.72
CA ALA A 314 -60.03 16.17 20.08
C ALA A 314 -60.07 17.28 21.13
N GLY A 315 -59.12 18.25 21.03
CA GLY A 315 -58.96 19.34 21.98
C GLY A 315 -58.16 19.01 23.24
N GLU A 316 -57.84 17.73 23.50
CA GLU A 316 -57.01 17.29 24.61
C GLU A 316 -55.54 17.69 24.39
N THR A 317 -54.83 17.94 25.51
CA THR A 317 -53.46 18.40 25.49
C THR A 317 -52.46 17.22 25.35
N LEU A 318 -51.48 17.37 24.48
CA LEU A 318 -50.37 16.46 24.35
C LEU A 318 -49.41 16.62 25.53
N THR A 319 -49.09 15.53 26.22
CA THR A 319 -48.27 15.49 27.45
C THR A 319 -47.21 14.38 27.33
N SER A 320 -46.29 14.35 28.28
CA SER A 320 -45.28 13.29 28.37
C SER A 320 -45.86 11.90 28.72
N SER A 321 -47.11 11.82 29.18
CA SER A 321 -47.81 10.56 29.43
C SER A 321 -48.37 9.96 28.12
N ASN A 322 -48.93 10.80 27.24
CA ASN A 322 -49.62 10.33 26.02
C ASN A 322 -48.78 10.43 24.73
N VAL A 323 -47.61 11.08 24.75
CA VAL A 323 -46.65 11.14 23.61
C VAL A 323 -45.27 10.71 24.05
N ARG A 324 -44.65 9.83 23.28
CA ARG A 324 -43.28 9.38 23.54
C ARG A 324 -42.46 9.27 22.24
N ALA A 325 -41.13 9.43 22.38
CA ALA A 325 -40.19 9.12 21.32
C ALA A 325 -39.83 7.63 21.35
N ILE A 326 -40.42 6.86 20.44
CA ILE A 326 -40.25 5.41 20.34
C ILE A 326 -39.95 4.99 18.88
N ARG A 327 -39.66 3.72 18.61
CA ARG A 327 -39.63 3.15 17.28
C ARG A 327 -41.04 2.69 16.88
N PRO A 328 -41.36 2.72 15.55
CA PRO A 328 -40.56 3.02 14.38
C PRO A 328 -40.42 4.49 14.01
N GLY A 329 -39.70 4.82 12.93
CA GLY A 329 -39.38 6.17 12.49
C GLY A 329 -40.40 6.85 11.58
N ASN A 330 -41.71 6.57 11.72
CA ASN A 330 -42.74 7.04 10.80
C ASN A 330 -43.43 8.35 11.28
N GLY A 331 -43.20 8.81 12.52
CA GLY A 331 -43.73 10.05 13.06
C GLY A 331 -42.75 11.21 13.01
N LEU A 332 -43.13 12.34 13.62
CA LEU A 332 -42.25 13.50 13.80
C LEU A 332 -40.93 13.11 14.47
N ALA A 333 -39.83 13.72 14.01
CA ALA A 333 -38.52 13.46 14.62
C ALA A 333 -38.52 13.87 16.12
N PRO A 334 -37.78 13.15 16.99
CA PRO A 334 -37.74 13.45 18.44
C PRO A 334 -37.35 14.88 18.79
N LYS A 335 -36.61 15.58 17.91
CA LYS A 335 -36.24 16.99 18.10
C LYS A 335 -37.44 17.93 18.24
N PHE A 336 -38.63 17.49 17.83
CA PHE A 336 -39.88 18.26 17.98
C PHE A 336 -40.63 17.97 19.29
N TYR A 337 -40.11 17.08 20.17
CA TYR A 337 -40.81 16.64 21.37
C TYR A 337 -41.28 17.81 22.24
N ASP A 338 -40.38 18.69 22.63
CA ASP A 338 -40.70 19.84 23.48
C ASP A 338 -41.66 20.84 22.81
N GLN A 339 -41.63 20.91 21.47
CA GLN A 339 -42.48 21.80 20.69
C GLN A 339 -43.92 21.28 20.56
N VAL A 340 -44.13 19.98 20.68
CA VAL A 340 -45.46 19.37 20.58
C VAL A 340 -46.14 19.22 21.94
N LEU A 341 -45.39 19.14 23.03
CA LEU A 341 -45.97 19.13 24.38
C LEU A 341 -46.72 20.44 24.66
N GLY A 342 -47.88 20.33 25.27
CA GLY A 342 -48.78 21.47 25.55
C GLY A 342 -49.68 21.88 24.38
N LYS A 343 -49.45 21.37 23.16
CA LYS A 343 -50.36 21.58 22.04
C LYS A 343 -51.59 20.72 22.16
N LYS A 344 -52.68 21.08 21.45
CA LYS A 344 -53.97 20.39 21.49
C LYS A 344 -54.13 19.52 20.24
N ALA A 345 -54.73 18.32 20.41
CA ALA A 345 -55.12 17.47 19.31
C ALA A 345 -56.24 18.09 18.49
N LYS A 346 -56.12 18.11 17.18
CA LYS A 346 -57.17 18.59 16.25
C LYS A 346 -58.35 17.62 16.10
N LYS A 347 -58.13 16.34 16.31
CA LYS A 347 -59.09 15.25 16.21
C LYS A 347 -58.74 14.15 17.21
N ASP A 348 -59.62 13.16 17.36
CA ASP A 348 -59.30 11.95 18.11
C ASP A 348 -58.10 11.24 17.51
N ILE A 349 -57.11 10.86 18.32
CA ILE A 349 -55.90 10.18 17.92
C ILE A 349 -55.76 8.91 18.75
N THR A 350 -55.73 7.75 18.08
CA THR A 350 -55.60 6.46 18.75
C THR A 350 -54.14 6.15 19.12
N ARG A 351 -53.94 5.38 20.18
CA ARG A 351 -52.65 4.82 20.59
C ARG A 351 -52.00 4.10 19.43
N GLY A 352 -50.71 4.28 19.25
CA GLY A 352 -49.92 3.72 18.16
C GLY A 352 -49.88 4.56 16.87
N THR A 353 -50.57 5.72 16.88
CA THR A 353 -50.52 6.66 15.75
C THR A 353 -49.18 7.40 15.74
N PRO A 354 -48.42 7.42 14.61
CA PRO A 354 -47.26 8.29 14.47
C PRO A 354 -47.74 9.76 14.51
N LEU A 355 -47.12 10.57 15.36
CA LEU A 355 -47.48 11.97 15.47
C LEU A 355 -47.02 12.76 14.23
N ALA A 356 -47.92 13.59 13.70
CA ALA A 356 -47.66 14.44 12.54
C ALA A 356 -48.17 15.87 12.82
N HIS A 357 -47.69 16.87 12.10
CA HIS A 357 -48.05 18.29 12.31
C HIS A 357 -49.53 18.57 12.03
N ASP A 358 -50.17 17.83 11.15
CA ASP A 358 -51.59 17.97 10.80
C ASP A 358 -52.53 17.46 11.91
N LEU A 359 -52.03 16.67 12.85
CA LEU A 359 -52.78 16.16 13.99
C LEU A 359 -52.85 17.14 15.18
N ILE A 360 -52.07 18.21 15.20
CA ILE A 360 -51.91 19.13 16.32
C ILE A 360 -52.07 20.59 15.90
N ASN A 361 -52.54 21.41 16.85
CA ASN A 361 -52.67 22.88 16.65
C ASN A 361 -51.38 23.62 16.92
#